data_a7d349a3fee651cc1f62e05f996b575b
#
_entry.id   a7d349a3fee651cc1f62e05f996b575b
#
_cell.length_a   1.000
_cell.length_b   1.000
_cell.length_c   1.000
_cell.angle_alpha   90.00
_cell.angle_beta   90.00
_cell.angle_gamma   90.00
#
_symmetry.space_group_name_H-M   'P 1'
#
loop_
_entity.id
_entity.type
_entity.pdbx_description
1 polymer ?
#
loop_
_entity_poly.entity_id
_entity_poly.type
_entity_poly.pdbx_seq_one_letter_code
_entity_poly.pdbx_strand_id
1 'polypeptide(L)'
;LKSVTIREIAKERKNLSFKALSQHINLDTVKSISKLTEEEAAKKAARDAELKAVMEGTDDRFLLVIGPCSADNEEAVLEYARRLAKLQEEVKDKIFIVQRVYTNKPRTNGDGYKGLLHQQDPSGEINLVRGMVAVRKMHKRVLTETGLTTADEMLYPENLEFIEDLVSYHAVGARSVEDQQHRFVASGIDHPTGLKNPTSGNINVLFNALYASQQKQELMYNGMEVETSSNPLAHVILRGALKENGSVVPNYHYEDLLKVIDAYKKGNYKNPFIMVDTNHDNSGKKYNEQIRIVQEVLTNRQWNEEIKQYVRGFMIESYLEDGRQEPGEGIFGQSITDPCLGWEKTE
;
A
#
# COMPACT_ATOMS: atom_id res chain seq x y z
N LEU A 1 -9.45 -34.62 -17.09
CA LEU A 1 -9.66 -33.33 -17.73
C LEU A 1 -8.56 -33.15 -18.79
N LYS A 2 -8.94 -33.10 -20.09
CA LYS A 2 -7.97 -32.88 -21.17
C LYS A 2 -7.37 -31.48 -21.04
N SER A 3 -6.07 -31.34 -21.18
CA SER A 3 -5.40 -30.05 -21.24
C SER A 3 -5.89 -29.28 -22.46
N VAL A 4 -6.77 -28.30 -22.24
CA VAL A 4 -7.25 -27.41 -23.31
C VAL A 4 -6.16 -26.37 -23.55
N THR A 5 -5.64 -26.26 -24.74
CA THR A 5 -4.60 -25.27 -25.07
C THR A 5 -5.20 -23.87 -25.13
N ILE A 6 -4.40 -22.84 -24.78
CA ILE A 6 -4.81 -21.41 -24.79
C ILE A 6 -5.34 -21.00 -26.20
N ARG A 7 -4.86 -21.63 -27.27
CA ARG A 7 -5.38 -21.42 -28.64
C ARG A 7 -6.83 -21.88 -28.79
N GLU A 8 -7.23 -22.95 -28.10
CA GLU A 8 -8.62 -23.45 -28.09
C GLU A 8 -9.52 -22.55 -27.26
N ILE A 9 -9.04 -22.08 -26.08
CA ILE A 9 -9.77 -21.12 -25.24
C ILE A 9 -9.99 -19.78 -25.97
N ALA A 10 -8.98 -19.31 -26.75
CA ALA A 10 -9.11 -18.05 -27.49
C ALA A 10 -10.05 -18.18 -28.72
N LYS A 11 -10.22 -19.37 -29.30
CA LYS A 11 -11.15 -19.61 -30.41
C LYS A 11 -12.61 -19.69 -29.99
N GLU A 12 -12.91 -20.08 -28.76
CA GLU A 12 -14.29 -20.28 -28.25
C GLU A 12 -14.92 -19.06 -27.60
N ARG A 13 -14.15 -18.00 -27.29
CA ARG A 13 -14.66 -16.77 -26.68
C ARG A 13 -15.33 -15.84 -27.69
N LYS A 14 -16.43 -16.30 -28.30
CA LYS A 14 -17.15 -15.56 -29.37
C LYS A 14 -17.74 -14.21 -28.93
N ASN A 15 -17.90 -13.97 -27.63
CA ASN A 15 -18.58 -12.80 -27.08
C ASN A 15 -17.64 -11.84 -26.28
N LEU A 16 -16.34 -12.07 -26.26
CA LEU A 16 -15.37 -11.23 -25.57
C LEU A 16 -14.30 -10.73 -26.54
N SER A 17 -14.01 -9.43 -26.52
CA SER A 17 -13.03 -8.76 -27.39
C SER A 17 -11.63 -8.71 -26.75
N PHE A 18 -11.21 -9.78 -26.06
CA PHE A 18 -9.86 -9.86 -25.50
C PHE A 18 -8.90 -10.50 -26.48
N LYS A 19 -7.77 -9.84 -26.72
CA LYS A 19 -6.63 -10.38 -27.47
C LYS A 19 -5.53 -10.74 -26.49
N ALA A 20 -5.14 -12.01 -26.44
CA ALA A 20 -3.97 -12.41 -25.66
C ALA A 20 -2.70 -11.78 -26.28
N LEU A 21 -1.93 -11.05 -25.46
CA LEU A 21 -0.66 -10.42 -25.86
C LEU A 21 0.55 -11.29 -25.51
N SER A 22 0.40 -12.20 -24.54
CA SER A 22 1.44 -13.12 -24.10
C SER A 22 0.85 -14.50 -23.80
N GLN A 23 1.71 -15.49 -23.59
CA GLN A 23 1.32 -16.77 -22.98
C GLN A 23 0.96 -16.56 -21.51
N HIS A 24 0.31 -17.56 -20.90
CA HIS A 24 0.04 -17.57 -19.46
C HIS A 24 1.35 -17.40 -18.68
N ILE A 25 1.39 -16.40 -17.79
CA ILE A 25 2.55 -16.13 -16.95
C ILE A 25 2.60 -17.21 -15.86
N ASN A 26 3.67 -17.98 -15.87
CA ASN A 26 3.88 -18.99 -14.82
C ASN A 26 4.39 -18.32 -13.54
N LEU A 27 3.61 -18.44 -12.47
CA LEU A 27 3.91 -17.85 -11.14
C LEU A 27 5.27 -18.32 -10.60
N ASP A 28 5.53 -19.63 -10.63
CA ASP A 28 6.78 -20.21 -10.11
C ASP A 28 8.00 -19.69 -10.89
N THR A 29 7.88 -19.54 -12.20
CA THR A 29 8.95 -18.98 -13.04
C THR A 29 9.25 -17.55 -12.64
N VAL A 30 8.23 -16.69 -12.44
CA VAL A 30 8.42 -15.29 -12.03
C VAL A 30 9.02 -15.22 -10.63
N LYS A 31 8.51 -15.99 -9.68
CA LYS A 31 9.03 -16.05 -8.32
C LYS A 31 10.49 -16.54 -8.27
N SER A 32 10.86 -17.51 -9.09
CA SER A 32 12.23 -18.05 -9.13
C SER A 32 13.29 -17.01 -9.52
N ILE A 33 12.94 -16.02 -10.36
CA ILE A 33 13.84 -14.95 -10.82
C ILE A 33 14.31 -14.07 -9.64
N SER A 34 13.47 -13.88 -8.62
CA SER A 34 13.71 -12.99 -7.49
C SER A 34 13.43 -13.68 -6.14
N LYS A 35 13.69 -14.98 -6.04
CA LYS A 35 13.49 -15.74 -4.81
C LYS A 35 14.43 -15.24 -3.69
N LEU A 36 13.91 -15.13 -2.47
CA LEU A 36 14.73 -14.90 -1.28
C LEU A 36 15.54 -16.15 -0.96
N THR A 37 16.77 -15.98 -0.49
CA THR A 37 17.51 -17.05 0.18
C THR A 37 16.87 -17.39 1.52
N GLU A 38 17.23 -18.50 2.12
CA GLU A 38 16.71 -18.89 3.44
C GLU A 38 17.06 -17.84 4.52
N GLU A 39 18.25 -17.25 4.47
CA GLU A 39 18.67 -16.18 5.38
C GLU A 39 17.85 -14.89 5.17
N GLU A 40 17.65 -14.46 3.91
CA GLU A 40 16.83 -13.30 3.58
C GLU A 40 15.36 -13.49 4.02
N ALA A 41 14.80 -14.67 3.78
CA ALA A 41 13.45 -15.03 4.20
C ALA A 41 13.31 -15.02 5.73
N ALA A 42 14.31 -15.54 6.46
CA ALA A 42 14.32 -15.51 7.91
C ALA A 42 14.39 -14.08 8.47
N LYS A 43 15.20 -13.21 7.87
CA LYS A 43 15.25 -11.77 8.23
C LYS A 43 13.90 -11.09 7.99
N LYS A 44 13.28 -11.32 6.83
CA LYS A 44 11.93 -10.80 6.54
C LYS A 44 10.92 -11.29 7.58
N ALA A 45 10.88 -12.58 7.86
CA ALA A 45 9.95 -13.17 8.83
C ALA A 45 10.11 -12.56 10.23
N ALA A 46 11.34 -12.28 10.67
CA ALA A 46 11.59 -11.61 11.94
C ALA A 46 11.02 -10.17 11.95
N ARG A 47 11.23 -9.40 10.87
CA ARG A 47 10.66 -8.05 10.73
C ARG A 47 9.15 -8.06 10.63
N ASP A 48 8.57 -9.05 9.94
CA ASP A 48 7.11 -9.22 9.84
C ASP A 48 6.50 -9.53 11.22
N ALA A 49 7.18 -10.32 12.04
CA ALA A 49 6.77 -10.58 13.42
C ALA A 49 6.79 -9.33 14.30
N GLU A 50 7.82 -8.46 14.16
CA GLU A 50 7.85 -7.16 14.82
C GLU A 50 6.72 -6.25 14.35
N LEU A 51 6.49 -6.15 13.04
CA LEU A 51 5.38 -5.36 12.47
C LEU A 51 4.03 -5.84 13.01
N LYS A 52 3.83 -7.15 13.09
CA LYS A 52 2.64 -7.76 13.68
C LYS A 52 2.47 -7.36 15.14
N ALA A 53 3.54 -7.40 15.95
CA ALA A 53 3.51 -7.00 17.35
C ALA A 53 3.12 -5.51 17.52
N VAL A 54 3.63 -4.62 16.65
CA VAL A 54 3.22 -3.21 16.61
C VAL A 54 1.73 -3.08 16.29
N MET A 55 1.23 -3.83 15.31
CA MET A 55 -0.20 -3.79 14.93
C MET A 55 -1.11 -4.33 16.04
N GLU A 56 -0.71 -5.38 16.72
CA GLU A 56 -1.44 -5.98 17.84
C GLU A 56 -1.35 -5.16 19.14
N GLY A 57 -0.43 -4.18 19.21
CA GLY A 57 -0.22 -3.32 20.38
C GLY A 57 0.55 -4.01 21.51
N THR A 58 1.27 -5.10 21.22
CA THR A 58 2.23 -5.74 22.13
C THR A 58 3.62 -5.11 22.05
N ASP A 59 3.84 -4.27 21.03
CA ASP A 59 4.98 -3.39 20.85
C ASP A 59 4.48 -1.95 20.72
N ASP A 60 4.99 -1.06 21.55
CA ASP A 60 4.51 0.34 21.67
C ASP A 60 5.06 1.29 20.61
N ARG A 61 5.90 0.79 19.68
CA ARG A 61 6.44 1.61 18.59
C ARG A 61 5.32 2.14 17.71
N PHE A 62 5.53 3.34 17.20
CA PHE A 62 4.63 3.99 16.26
C PHE A 62 4.94 3.52 14.84
N LEU A 63 3.93 3.13 14.08
CA LEU A 63 4.11 2.66 12.71
C LEU A 63 4.24 3.84 11.73
N LEU A 64 5.30 3.85 10.95
CA LEU A 64 5.51 4.82 9.89
C LEU A 64 5.62 4.12 8.53
N VAL A 65 4.59 4.25 7.69
CA VAL A 65 4.61 3.79 6.30
C VAL A 65 4.99 4.98 5.43
N ILE A 66 6.24 5.03 4.94
CA ILE A 66 6.80 6.23 4.31
C ILE A 66 7.58 5.90 3.05
N GLY A 67 7.48 6.75 2.04
CA GLY A 67 8.20 6.65 0.77
C GLY A 67 7.50 7.35 -0.37
N PRO A 68 8.01 7.23 -1.61
CA PRO A 68 7.48 7.96 -2.75
C PRO A 68 6.01 7.64 -3.05
N CYS A 69 5.34 8.57 -3.70
CA CYS A 69 3.98 8.37 -4.20
C CYS A 69 3.94 7.18 -5.17
N SER A 70 4.93 7.07 -6.05
CA SER A 70 5.15 5.91 -6.92
C SER A 70 6.63 5.53 -6.98
N ALA A 71 6.89 4.21 -6.99
CA ALA A 71 8.22 3.66 -7.19
C ALA A 71 8.50 3.59 -8.70
N ASP A 72 9.04 4.66 -9.26
CA ASP A 72 9.26 4.85 -10.70
C ASP A 72 10.69 4.58 -11.15
N ASN A 73 11.68 4.81 -10.26
CA ASN A 73 13.09 4.67 -10.53
C ASN A 73 13.76 3.79 -9.47
N GLU A 74 14.26 2.63 -9.87
CA GLU A 74 14.82 1.63 -8.96
C GLU A 74 15.97 2.19 -8.11
N GLU A 75 16.93 2.90 -8.72
CA GLU A 75 18.09 3.41 -7.99
C GLU A 75 17.74 4.56 -7.05
N ALA A 76 16.81 5.43 -7.41
CA ALA A 76 16.33 6.49 -6.53
C ALA A 76 15.55 5.93 -5.33
N VAL A 77 14.71 4.90 -5.56
CA VAL A 77 14.00 4.19 -4.47
C VAL A 77 14.98 3.53 -3.52
N LEU A 78 16.06 2.94 -4.04
CA LEU A 78 17.10 2.31 -3.21
C LEU A 78 17.95 3.31 -2.46
N GLU A 79 18.30 4.44 -3.07
CA GLU A 79 19.02 5.52 -2.36
C GLU A 79 18.16 6.05 -1.20
N TYR A 80 16.86 6.27 -1.45
CA TYR A 80 15.91 6.63 -0.40
C TYR A 80 15.85 5.56 0.70
N ALA A 81 15.78 4.28 0.32
CA ALA A 81 15.78 3.15 1.24
C ALA A 81 17.02 3.10 2.14
N ARG A 82 18.21 3.35 1.58
CA ARG A 82 19.47 3.36 2.35
C ARG A 82 19.49 4.48 3.38
N ARG A 83 18.99 5.67 3.04
CA ARG A 83 18.84 6.78 3.98
C ARG A 83 17.84 6.43 5.07
N LEU A 84 16.70 5.89 4.68
CA LEU A 84 15.63 5.52 5.60
C LEU A 84 16.05 4.40 6.56
N ALA A 85 16.89 3.45 6.12
CA ALA A 85 17.43 2.40 6.97
C ALA A 85 18.38 2.95 8.05
N LYS A 86 19.18 3.97 7.73
CA LYS A 86 20.01 4.66 8.74
C LYS A 86 19.14 5.35 9.77
N LEU A 87 18.12 6.07 9.32
CA LEU A 87 17.16 6.74 10.20
C LEU A 87 16.40 5.72 11.07
N GLN A 88 16.04 4.55 10.53
CA GLN A 88 15.40 3.47 11.32
C GLN A 88 16.27 3.03 12.49
N GLU A 89 17.58 2.93 12.33
CA GLU A 89 18.49 2.57 13.43
C GLU A 89 18.52 3.64 14.55
N GLU A 90 18.35 4.90 14.20
CA GLU A 90 18.33 6.01 15.15
C GLU A 90 17.02 6.09 15.95
N VAL A 91 15.91 5.69 15.33
CA VAL A 91 14.55 5.81 15.92
C VAL A 91 13.91 4.47 16.27
N LYS A 92 14.62 3.36 16.16
CA LYS A 92 14.09 2.00 16.27
C LYS A 92 13.44 1.65 17.59
N ASP A 93 13.72 2.40 18.65
CA ASP A 93 13.09 2.23 19.96
C ASP A 93 11.71 2.91 20.07
N LYS A 94 11.35 3.77 19.10
CA LYS A 94 10.10 4.54 19.09
C LYS A 94 9.27 4.33 17.84
N ILE A 95 9.91 4.10 16.71
CA ILE A 95 9.26 4.08 15.40
C ILE A 95 9.63 2.80 14.67
N PHE A 96 8.62 2.12 14.12
CA PHE A 96 8.78 1.04 13.17
C PHE A 96 8.51 1.56 11.76
N ILE A 97 9.53 1.54 10.90
CA ILE A 97 9.43 2.06 9.53
C ILE A 97 9.17 0.92 8.56
N VAL A 98 8.15 1.12 7.70
CA VAL A 98 7.86 0.32 6.51
C VAL A 98 8.00 1.23 5.30
N GLN A 99 8.84 0.86 4.34
CA GLN A 99 9.04 1.69 3.16
C GLN A 99 7.91 1.48 2.15
N ARG A 100 7.32 2.58 1.70
CA ARG A 100 6.40 2.56 0.55
C ARG A 100 7.19 2.28 -0.73
N VAL A 101 6.80 1.21 -1.41
CA VAL A 101 7.28 0.83 -2.75
C VAL A 101 6.04 0.59 -3.60
N TYR A 102 5.29 1.68 -3.87
CA TYR A 102 4.02 1.59 -4.61
C TYR A 102 4.29 1.45 -6.10
N THR A 103 4.09 0.24 -6.60
CA THR A 103 4.44 -0.16 -7.97
C THR A 103 3.29 -0.03 -8.96
N ASN A 104 2.10 0.28 -8.47
CA ASN A 104 0.89 0.50 -9.26
C ASN A 104 0.30 1.87 -8.97
N LYS A 105 -0.30 2.49 -9.99
CA LYS A 105 -1.01 3.77 -9.84
C LYS A 105 -2.41 3.69 -10.44
N PRO A 106 -3.46 3.86 -9.61
CA PRO A 106 -4.83 3.93 -10.11
C PRO A 106 -5.03 5.20 -10.96
N ARG A 107 -5.59 5.02 -12.17
CA ARG A 107 -5.90 6.11 -13.09
C ARG A 107 -7.37 6.05 -13.48
N THR A 108 -8.13 7.07 -13.09
CA THR A 108 -9.60 7.11 -13.25
C THR A 108 -10.05 6.97 -14.69
N ASN A 109 -9.33 7.61 -15.63
CA ASN A 109 -9.60 7.56 -17.08
C ASN A 109 -8.59 6.69 -17.86
N GLY A 110 -7.63 6.07 -17.17
CA GLY A 110 -6.59 5.25 -17.79
C GLY A 110 -5.40 6.02 -18.37
N ASP A 111 -5.37 7.36 -18.26
CA ASP A 111 -4.27 8.19 -18.77
C ASP A 111 -3.14 8.36 -17.75
N GLY A 112 -1.93 8.66 -18.25
CA GLY A 112 -0.73 8.94 -17.46
C GLY A 112 0.03 7.69 -17.00
N TYR A 113 1.09 7.90 -16.24
CA TYR A 113 1.93 6.81 -15.71
C TYR A 113 1.15 5.85 -14.81
N LYS A 114 1.15 4.57 -15.16
CA LYS A 114 0.35 3.51 -14.50
C LYS A 114 1.14 2.72 -13.45
N GLY A 115 2.37 3.10 -13.19
CA GLY A 115 3.27 2.42 -12.25
C GLY A 115 4.25 1.46 -12.92
N LEU A 116 5.23 1.02 -12.12
CA LEU A 116 6.32 0.15 -12.54
C LEU A 116 5.83 -1.16 -13.19
N LEU A 117 4.71 -1.72 -12.71
CA LEU A 117 4.12 -2.91 -13.28
C LEU A 117 3.79 -2.75 -14.78
N HIS A 118 3.31 -1.60 -15.18
CA HIS A 118 2.95 -1.33 -16.57
C HIS A 118 4.13 -0.80 -17.38
N GLN A 119 4.87 0.15 -16.81
CA GLN A 119 5.89 0.95 -17.48
C GLN A 119 7.16 0.99 -16.64
N GLN A 120 8.13 0.14 -16.96
CA GLN A 120 9.46 0.12 -16.33
C GLN A 120 10.26 1.38 -16.69
N ASP A 121 10.04 1.90 -17.88
CA ASP A 121 10.36 3.26 -18.29
C ASP A 121 9.06 4.07 -18.32
N PRO A 122 8.93 5.16 -17.53
CA PRO A 122 7.71 5.96 -17.48
C PRO A 122 7.23 6.52 -18.83
N SER A 123 8.14 6.67 -19.81
CA SER A 123 7.86 7.08 -21.19
C SER A 123 7.75 5.90 -22.16
N GLY A 124 8.01 4.68 -21.71
CA GLY A 124 8.08 3.47 -22.53
C GLY A 124 6.73 2.79 -22.76
N GLU A 125 6.79 1.75 -23.60
CA GLU A 125 5.62 0.90 -23.89
C GLU A 125 5.25 0.02 -22.69
N ILE A 126 3.97 -0.31 -22.59
CA ILE A 126 3.45 -1.21 -21.55
C ILE A 126 3.95 -2.63 -21.76
N ASN A 127 4.55 -3.22 -20.73
CA ASN A 127 4.94 -4.62 -20.70
C ASN A 127 4.74 -5.23 -19.29
N LEU A 128 3.58 -5.83 -19.06
CA LEU A 128 3.21 -6.37 -17.75
C LEU A 128 4.11 -7.52 -17.26
N VAL A 129 4.61 -8.35 -18.18
CA VAL A 129 5.50 -9.48 -17.82
C VAL A 129 6.84 -8.97 -17.29
N ARG A 130 7.47 -8.05 -18.02
CA ARG A 130 8.69 -7.37 -17.56
C ARG A 130 8.42 -6.55 -16.30
N GLY A 131 7.25 -5.91 -16.22
CA GLY A 131 6.82 -5.16 -15.06
C GLY A 131 6.76 -5.99 -13.81
N MET A 132 6.18 -7.18 -13.88
CA MET A 132 6.10 -8.07 -12.71
C MET A 132 7.49 -8.48 -12.20
N VAL A 133 8.43 -8.75 -13.11
CA VAL A 133 9.82 -9.06 -12.73
C VAL A 133 10.49 -7.82 -12.09
N ALA A 134 10.27 -6.62 -12.63
CA ALA A 134 10.83 -5.38 -12.09
C ALA A 134 10.26 -5.05 -10.70
N VAL A 135 8.95 -5.24 -10.51
CA VAL A 135 8.27 -5.08 -9.21
C VAL A 135 8.91 -5.98 -8.16
N ARG A 136 9.01 -7.26 -8.43
CA ARG A 136 9.63 -8.22 -7.51
C ARG A 136 11.08 -7.87 -7.20
N LYS A 137 11.85 -7.52 -8.23
CA LYS A 137 13.27 -7.12 -8.07
C LYS A 137 13.41 -5.91 -7.15
N MET A 138 12.57 -4.89 -7.33
CA MET A 138 12.60 -3.69 -6.51
C MET A 138 12.29 -3.99 -5.04
N HIS A 139 11.21 -4.71 -4.74
CA HIS A 139 10.89 -5.12 -3.37
C HIS A 139 12.00 -5.95 -2.74
N LYS A 140 12.51 -6.95 -3.48
CA LYS A 140 13.62 -7.78 -3.00
C LYS A 140 14.85 -6.93 -2.68
N ARG A 141 15.28 -6.03 -3.57
CA ARG A 141 16.45 -5.18 -3.35
C ARG A 141 16.31 -4.27 -2.13
N VAL A 142 15.15 -3.65 -1.94
CA VAL A 142 14.91 -2.85 -0.72
C VAL A 142 15.10 -3.72 0.52
N LEU A 143 14.45 -4.87 0.57
CA LEU A 143 14.56 -5.79 1.71
C LEU A 143 15.99 -6.25 1.96
N THR A 144 16.69 -6.72 0.92
CA THR A 144 18.00 -7.38 1.06
C THR A 144 19.16 -6.41 1.23
N GLU A 145 19.09 -5.22 0.61
CA GLU A 145 20.15 -4.20 0.70
C GLU A 145 20.01 -3.32 1.95
N THR A 146 18.82 -3.20 2.54
CA THR A 146 18.57 -2.26 3.64
C THR A 146 17.98 -2.89 4.90
N GLY A 147 17.39 -4.09 4.82
CA GLY A 147 16.69 -4.73 5.92
C GLY A 147 15.30 -4.13 6.22
N LEU A 148 14.86 -3.12 5.46
CA LEU A 148 13.52 -2.55 5.61
C LEU A 148 12.46 -3.46 4.98
N THR A 149 11.33 -3.58 5.64
CA THR A 149 10.12 -4.17 5.05
C THR A 149 9.44 -3.18 4.11
N THR A 150 8.68 -3.71 3.16
CA THR A 150 8.05 -2.89 2.12
C THR A 150 6.52 -2.93 2.18
N ALA A 151 5.92 -1.83 1.73
CA ALA A 151 4.47 -1.71 1.50
C ALA A 151 4.18 -1.48 0.02
N ASP A 152 3.11 -2.09 -0.49
CA ASP A 152 2.57 -1.79 -1.83
C ASP A 152 1.04 -1.63 -1.79
N GLU A 153 0.47 -1.03 -2.83
CA GLU A 153 -0.98 -0.91 -3.01
C GLU A 153 -1.52 -2.10 -3.80
N MET A 154 -2.47 -2.83 -3.23
CA MET A 154 -3.20 -3.89 -3.92
C MET A 154 -4.21 -3.25 -4.90
N LEU A 155 -3.73 -2.82 -6.06
CA LEU A 155 -4.58 -2.28 -7.12
C LEU A 155 -5.25 -3.39 -7.93
N TYR A 156 -4.53 -4.47 -8.17
CA TYR A 156 -4.98 -5.66 -8.90
C TYR A 156 -4.86 -6.89 -8.00
N PRO A 157 -5.96 -7.34 -7.37
CA PRO A 157 -5.94 -8.49 -6.47
C PRO A 157 -5.32 -9.74 -7.08
N GLU A 158 -5.50 -9.97 -8.38
CA GLU A 158 -4.96 -11.12 -9.11
C GLU A 158 -3.43 -11.18 -9.12
N ASN A 159 -2.77 -10.04 -8.88
CA ASN A 159 -1.31 -9.94 -8.87
C ASN A 159 -0.69 -10.19 -7.50
N LEU A 160 -1.51 -10.34 -6.45
CA LEU A 160 -1.03 -10.49 -5.07
C LEU A 160 -0.05 -11.67 -4.93
N GLU A 161 -0.38 -12.83 -5.51
CA GLU A 161 0.45 -14.04 -5.43
C GLU A 161 1.87 -13.85 -6.00
N PHE A 162 2.05 -12.87 -6.88
CA PHE A 162 3.38 -12.61 -7.45
C PHE A 162 4.32 -11.86 -6.50
N ILE A 163 3.81 -11.24 -5.43
CA ILE A 163 4.60 -10.38 -4.54
C ILE A 163 4.41 -10.67 -3.04
N GLU A 164 3.51 -11.58 -2.64
CA GLU A 164 3.16 -11.82 -1.23
C GLU A 164 4.37 -12.27 -0.39
N ASP A 165 5.33 -12.97 -1.01
CA ASP A 165 6.55 -13.42 -0.37
C ASP A 165 7.58 -12.29 -0.09
N LEU A 166 7.37 -11.10 -0.65
CA LEU A 166 8.29 -9.95 -0.56
C LEU A 166 7.71 -8.76 0.20
N VAL A 167 6.40 -8.55 0.10
CA VAL A 167 5.71 -7.40 0.71
C VAL A 167 5.25 -7.76 2.13
N SER A 168 5.32 -6.81 3.05
CA SER A 168 4.95 -6.99 4.46
C SER A 168 3.73 -6.17 4.88
N TYR A 169 3.28 -5.25 4.04
CA TYR A 169 2.14 -4.38 4.28
C TYR A 169 1.43 -4.08 2.94
N HIS A 170 0.12 -4.27 2.89
CA HIS A 170 -0.67 -3.85 1.75
C HIS A 170 -1.62 -2.71 2.09
N ALA A 171 -1.87 -1.84 1.11
CA ALA A 171 -2.95 -0.87 1.20
C ALA A 171 -4.02 -1.15 0.13
N VAL A 172 -5.29 -0.98 0.49
CA VAL A 172 -6.39 -0.93 -0.46
C VAL A 172 -6.74 0.54 -0.70
N GLY A 173 -6.63 0.97 -1.94
CA GLY A 173 -6.83 2.36 -2.32
C GLY A 173 -8.27 2.85 -2.19
N ALA A 174 -8.45 4.17 -2.13
CA ALA A 174 -9.76 4.80 -1.96
C ALA A 174 -10.76 4.53 -3.10
N ARG A 175 -10.25 4.19 -4.29
CA ARG A 175 -11.10 3.83 -5.44
C ARG A 175 -11.45 2.34 -5.47
N SER A 176 -10.73 1.52 -4.72
CA SER A 176 -10.85 0.05 -4.68
C SER A 176 -11.56 -0.46 -3.43
N VAL A 177 -11.65 0.33 -2.35
CA VAL A 177 -12.19 -0.10 -1.05
C VAL A 177 -13.68 -0.47 -1.09
N GLU A 178 -14.42 -0.01 -2.09
CA GLU A 178 -15.83 -0.36 -2.29
C GLU A 178 -16.01 -1.67 -3.08
N ASP A 179 -14.96 -2.12 -3.78
CA ASP A 179 -15.00 -3.34 -4.57
C ASP A 179 -14.96 -4.59 -3.68
N GLN A 180 -15.87 -5.53 -3.96
CA GLN A 180 -16.02 -6.74 -3.16
C GLN A 180 -14.81 -7.65 -3.25
N GLN A 181 -14.20 -7.79 -4.43
CA GLN A 181 -13.03 -8.66 -4.61
C GLN A 181 -11.85 -8.17 -3.78
N HIS A 182 -11.58 -6.84 -3.75
CA HIS A 182 -10.54 -6.27 -2.90
C HIS A 182 -10.75 -6.55 -1.41
N ARG A 183 -12.00 -6.41 -0.92
CA ARG A 183 -12.34 -6.69 0.47
C ARG A 183 -12.15 -8.17 0.82
N PHE A 184 -12.55 -9.06 -0.08
CA PHE A 184 -12.48 -10.50 0.14
C PHE A 184 -11.05 -11.01 0.03
N VAL A 185 -10.28 -10.55 -0.96
CA VAL A 185 -8.85 -10.88 -1.05
C VAL A 185 -8.08 -10.34 0.15
N ALA A 186 -8.40 -9.12 0.63
CA ALA A 186 -7.79 -8.56 1.84
C ALA A 186 -8.00 -9.45 3.07
N SER A 187 -9.10 -10.23 3.15
CA SER A 187 -9.34 -11.18 4.24
C SER A 187 -8.45 -12.44 4.17
N GLY A 188 -7.84 -12.71 3.02
CA GLY A 188 -6.91 -13.83 2.83
C GLY A 188 -5.44 -13.47 3.02
N ILE A 189 -5.13 -12.19 3.26
CA ILE A 189 -3.77 -11.71 3.52
C ILE A 189 -3.42 -11.93 4.99
N ASP A 190 -2.26 -12.50 5.29
CA ASP A 190 -1.82 -12.83 6.66
C ASP A 190 -0.97 -11.73 7.33
N HIS A 191 -0.76 -10.59 6.65
CA HIS A 191 -0.03 -9.44 7.17
C HIS A 191 -0.89 -8.16 7.16
N PRO A 192 -0.42 -7.04 7.77
CA PRO A 192 -1.19 -5.81 7.86
C PRO A 192 -1.71 -5.31 6.51
N THR A 193 -3.02 -5.04 6.47
CA THR A 193 -3.69 -4.50 5.28
C THR A 193 -4.49 -3.25 5.67
N GLY A 194 -4.04 -2.10 5.22
CA GLY A 194 -4.68 -0.82 5.47
C GLY A 194 -5.75 -0.50 4.43
N LEU A 195 -6.96 -0.22 4.89
CA LEU A 195 -8.10 0.14 4.05
C LEU A 195 -8.27 1.67 4.06
N LYS A 196 -8.05 2.33 2.92
CA LYS A 196 -8.28 3.77 2.81
C LYS A 196 -9.78 4.05 2.76
N ASN A 197 -10.24 5.10 3.45
CA ASN A 197 -11.62 5.55 3.24
C ASN A 197 -11.84 5.92 1.76
N PRO A 198 -13.06 5.70 1.21
CA PRO A 198 -13.35 6.04 -0.17
C PRO A 198 -13.15 7.54 -0.44
N THR A 199 -13.01 7.92 -1.70
CA THR A 199 -12.82 9.33 -2.10
C THR A 199 -13.96 10.23 -1.60
N SER A 200 -15.16 9.71 -1.46
CA SER A 200 -16.32 10.41 -0.86
C SER A 200 -16.17 10.75 0.63
N GLY A 201 -15.23 10.08 1.33
CA GLY A 201 -15.06 10.21 2.77
C GLY A 201 -16.06 9.42 3.62
N ASN A 202 -16.85 8.53 3.02
CA ASN A 202 -17.88 7.77 3.75
C ASN A 202 -17.26 6.73 4.70
N ILE A 203 -17.33 7.01 5.99
CA ILE A 203 -16.77 6.17 7.05
C ILE A 203 -17.52 4.83 7.17
N ASN A 204 -18.83 4.79 6.89
CA ASN A 204 -19.57 3.53 6.94
C ASN A 204 -19.08 2.55 5.87
N VAL A 205 -18.76 3.04 4.68
CA VAL A 205 -18.16 2.22 3.61
C VAL A 205 -16.80 1.66 4.06
N LEU A 206 -15.97 2.49 4.70
CA LEU A 206 -14.68 2.07 5.24
C LEU A 206 -14.85 0.94 6.28
N PHE A 207 -15.77 1.11 7.24
CA PHE A 207 -16.00 0.10 8.28
C PHE A 207 -16.67 -1.17 7.75
N ASN A 208 -17.50 -1.08 6.71
CA ASN A 208 -18.01 -2.26 6.00
C ASN A 208 -16.87 -3.05 5.33
N ALA A 209 -15.91 -2.33 4.72
CA ALA A 209 -14.73 -2.96 4.13
C ALA A 209 -13.85 -3.61 5.20
N LEU A 210 -13.62 -2.94 6.33
CA LEU A 210 -12.87 -3.47 7.47
C LEU A 210 -13.55 -4.74 8.01
N TYR A 211 -14.86 -4.70 8.23
CA TYR A 211 -15.62 -5.86 8.69
C TYR A 211 -15.45 -7.04 7.74
N ALA A 212 -15.67 -6.84 6.45
CA ALA A 212 -15.53 -7.90 5.45
C ALA A 212 -14.11 -8.50 5.41
N SER A 213 -13.08 -7.65 5.52
CA SER A 213 -11.67 -8.10 5.53
C SER A 213 -11.30 -8.87 6.80
N GLN A 214 -12.01 -8.64 7.90
CA GLN A 214 -11.80 -9.36 9.17
C GLN A 214 -12.70 -10.59 9.33
N GLN A 215 -13.47 -10.98 8.31
CA GLN A 215 -14.26 -12.21 8.29
C GLN A 215 -13.65 -13.22 7.32
N LYS A 216 -13.96 -14.50 7.51
CA LYS A 216 -13.76 -15.53 6.49
C LYS A 216 -14.66 -15.26 5.30
N GLN A 217 -14.13 -15.45 4.10
CA GLN A 217 -14.86 -15.25 2.84
C GLN A 217 -14.65 -16.45 1.92
N GLU A 218 -15.66 -16.75 1.13
CA GLU A 218 -15.59 -17.71 0.03
C GLU A 218 -15.66 -16.96 -1.29
N LEU A 219 -14.71 -17.19 -2.19
CA LEU A 219 -14.64 -16.50 -3.47
C LEU A 219 -13.95 -17.33 -4.55
N MET A 220 -14.18 -16.92 -5.81
CA MET A 220 -13.34 -17.40 -6.93
C MET A 220 -12.10 -16.53 -7.01
N TYR A 221 -10.92 -17.11 -6.82
CA TYR A 221 -9.64 -16.42 -6.90
C TYR A 221 -8.67 -17.19 -7.80
N ASN A 222 -8.13 -16.55 -8.82
CA ASN A 222 -7.22 -17.14 -9.82
C ASN A 222 -7.71 -18.48 -10.41
N GLY A 223 -9.04 -18.60 -10.62
CA GLY A 223 -9.66 -19.80 -11.18
C GLY A 223 -9.90 -20.95 -10.20
N MET A 224 -9.70 -20.71 -8.92
CA MET A 224 -9.97 -21.65 -7.81
C MET A 224 -11.09 -21.13 -6.92
N GLU A 225 -11.90 -22.05 -6.38
CA GLU A 225 -12.77 -21.75 -5.24
C GLU A 225 -11.93 -21.80 -3.96
N VAL A 226 -11.91 -20.72 -3.19
CA VAL A 226 -11.09 -20.56 -2.00
C VAL A 226 -11.90 -20.05 -0.81
N GLU A 227 -11.54 -20.49 0.40
CA GLU A 227 -11.96 -19.86 1.66
C GLU A 227 -10.77 -19.10 2.25
N THR A 228 -10.98 -17.86 2.70
CA THR A 228 -9.97 -17.07 3.38
C THR A 228 -9.97 -17.31 4.89
N SER A 229 -8.85 -17.01 5.56
CA SER A 229 -8.70 -17.23 7.00
C SER A 229 -9.22 -16.10 7.89
N SER A 230 -9.64 -14.98 7.32
CA SER A 230 -9.80 -13.64 7.92
C SER A 230 -8.46 -12.92 8.18
N ASN A 231 -8.46 -11.59 8.10
CA ASN A 231 -7.28 -10.78 8.39
C ASN A 231 -7.49 -9.90 9.65
N PRO A 232 -7.08 -10.37 10.84
CA PRO A 232 -7.23 -9.60 12.07
C PRO A 232 -6.38 -8.33 12.13
N LEU A 233 -5.39 -8.17 11.21
CA LEU A 233 -4.52 -7.00 11.09
C LEU A 233 -5.02 -5.99 10.05
N ALA A 234 -6.17 -6.26 9.41
CA ALA A 234 -6.85 -5.27 8.57
C ALA A 234 -7.27 -4.06 9.43
N HIS A 235 -7.00 -2.85 8.96
CA HIS A 235 -7.20 -1.61 9.71
C HIS A 235 -7.55 -0.43 8.81
N VAL A 236 -7.90 0.71 9.39
CA VAL A 236 -8.35 1.88 8.65
C VAL A 236 -7.22 2.87 8.38
N ILE A 237 -7.26 3.50 7.20
CA ILE A 237 -6.41 4.63 6.81
C ILE A 237 -7.30 5.81 6.48
N LEU A 238 -7.11 6.94 7.17
CA LEU A 238 -7.82 8.19 6.93
C LEU A 238 -7.02 9.04 5.97
N ARG A 239 -7.58 9.32 4.78
CA ARG A 239 -6.91 10.03 3.70
C ARG A 239 -7.59 11.33 3.27
N GLY A 240 -8.61 11.78 4.01
CA GLY A 240 -9.47 12.91 3.64
C GLY A 240 -10.53 12.53 2.62
N ALA A 241 -11.26 13.50 2.13
CA ALA A 241 -12.35 13.35 1.19
C ALA A 241 -12.36 14.44 0.12
N LEU A 242 -12.84 14.10 -1.06
CA LEU A 242 -13.16 15.02 -2.14
C LEU A 242 -14.67 15.03 -2.32
N LYS A 243 -15.31 16.16 -2.09
CA LYS A 243 -16.75 16.35 -2.31
C LYS A 243 -17.09 16.54 -3.79
N GLU A 244 -18.36 16.31 -4.15
CA GLU A 244 -18.85 16.47 -5.53
C GLU A 244 -18.60 17.87 -6.10
N ASN A 245 -18.62 18.91 -5.25
CA ASN A 245 -18.31 20.28 -5.65
C ASN A 245 -16.80 20.56 -5.79
N GLY A 246 -15.94 19.54 -5.69
CA GLY A 246 -14.48 19.66 -5.79
C GLY A 246 -13.79 20.15 -4.51
N SER A 247 -14.52 20.43 -3.43
CA SER A 247 -13.88 20.83 -2.16
C SER A 247 -13.23 19.63 -1.46
N VAL A 248 -12.04 19.86 -0.95
CA VAL A 248 -11.27 18.90 -0.16
C VAL A 248 -11.66 19.04 1.31
N VAL A 249 -11.88 17.91 1.99
CA VAL A 249 -12.24 17.86 3.41
C VAL A 249 -11.30 16.89 4.12
N PRO A 250 -10.44 17.38 5.00
CA PRO A 250 -9.60 16.53 5.83
C PRO A 250 -10.43 15.71 6.83
N ASN A 251 -9.86 14.61 7.33
CA ASN A 251 -10.49 13.75 8.34
C ASN A 251 -9.51 13.27 9.43
N TYR A 252 -8.54 14.13 9.79
CA TYR A 252 -7.54 13.87 10.83
C TYR A 252 -7.64 14.81 12.04
N HIS A 253 -8.58 15.76 12.02
CA HIS A 253 -8.78 16.64 13.16
C HIS A 253 -9.30 15.89 14.39
N TYR A 254 -9.18 16.48 15.56
CA TYR A 254 -9.54 15.87 16.83
C TYR A 254 -10.92 15.20 16.81
N GLU A 255 -11.95 15.93 16.35
CA GLU A 255 -13.32 15.44 16.29
C GLU A 255 -13.52 14.34 15.25
N ASP A 256 -12.75 14.35 14.17
CA ASP A 256 -12.82 13.31 13.14
C ASP A 256 -12.22 12.01 13.67
N LEU A 257 -11.09 12.09 14.39
CA LEU A 257 -10.48 10.92 15.03
C LEU A 257 -11.42 10.30 16.06
N LEU A 258 -12.08 11.09 16.90
CA LEU A 258 -13.07 10.59 17.86
C LEU A 258 -14.25 9.90 17.20
N LYS A 259 -14.77 10.42 16.06
CA LYS A 259 -15.84 9.76 15.29
C LYS A 259 -15.42 8.37 14.79
N VAL A 260 -14.19 8.23 14.33
CA VAL A 260 -13.65 6.94 13.86
C VAL A 260 -13.44 5.98 15.03
N ILE A 261 -12.96 6.47 16.17
CA ILE A 261 -12.83 5.68 17.41
C ILE A 261 -14.22 5.18 17.87
N ASP A 262 -15.21 6.03 17.86
CA ASP A 262 -16.60 5.65 18.18
C ASP A 262 -17.15 4.58 17.24
N ALA A 263 -16.81 4.63 15.95
CA ALA A 263 -17.18 3.61 14.99
C ALA A 263 -16.48 2.27 15.30
N TYR A 264 -15.21 2.27 15.69
CA TYR A 264 -14.52 1.07 16.17
C TYR A 264 -15.19 0.47 17.40
N LYS A 265 -15.55 1.30 18.40
CA LYS A 265 -16.17 0.87 19.65
C LYS A 265 -17.57 0.26 19.45
N LYS A 266 -18.31 0.70 18.42
CA LYS A 266 -19.65 0.18 18.09
C LYS A 266 -19.63 -1.17 17.42
N GLY A 267 -18.50 -1.57 16.83
CA GLY A 267 -18.34 -2.84 16.14
C GLY A 267 -17.45 -3.82 16.91
N ASN A 268 -17.45 -5.06 16.47
CA ASN A 268 -16.58 -6.11 17.02
C ASN A 268 -15.37 -6.31 16.08
N TYR A 269 -14.46 -5.34 16.09
CA TYR A 269 -13.26 -5.36 15.25
C TYR A 269 -12.06 -5.89 16.04
N LYS A 270 -11.16 -6.60 15.34
CA LYS A 270 -9.88 -7.05 15.89
C LYS A 270 -8.82 -5.96 15.75
N ASN A 271 -7.92 -5.88 16.70
CA ASN A 271 -6.75 -4.99 16.68
C ASN A 271 -7.06 -3.57 16.15
N PRO A 272 -7.92 -2.79 16.83
CA PRO A 272 -8.27 -1.46 16.36
C PRO A 272 -7.04 -0.59 16.14
N PHE A 273 -6.88 -0.08 14.91
CA PHE A 273 -5.73 0.71 14.50
C PHE A 273 -6.15 1.76 13.48
N ILE A 274 -5.84 3.01 13.75
CA ILE A 274 -6.06 4.13 12.83
C ILE A 274 -4.70 4.62 12.34
N MET A 275 -4.52 4.60 11.02
CA MET A 275 -3.42 5.26 10.33
C MET A 275 -3.93 6.56 9.71
N VAL A 276 -3.18 7.63 9.85
CA VAL A 276 -3.47 8.90 9.16
C VAL A 276 -2.54 9.03 7.95
N ASP A 277 -3.13 9.06 6.77
CA ASP A 277 -2.45 9.44 5.54
C ASP A 277 -2.35 10.97 5.50
N THR A 278 -1.15 11.48 5.61
CA THR A 278 -0.88 12.91 5.77
C THR A 278 -0.90 13.68 4.45
N ASN A 279 -0.92 12.98 3.32
CA ASN A 279 -1.03 13.59 2.00
C ASN A 279 -2.49 13.50 1.46
N HIS A 280 -2.67 13.23 0.18
CA HIS A 280 -3.96 13.12 -0.52
C HIS A 280 -4.92 14.28 -0.17
N ASP A 281 -6.19 13.96 0.18
CA ASP A 281 -7.17 15.00 0.48
C ASP A 281 -7.02 15.56 1.91
N ASN A 282 -6.24 14.95 2.78
CA ASN A 282 -5.88 15.52 4.08
C ASN A 282 -5.00 16.77 3.95
N SER A 283 -4.08 16.80 2.99
CA SER A 283 -3.23 17.96 2.68
C SER A 283 -3.72 18.78 1.47
N GLY A 284 -4.75 18.29 0.75
CA GLY A 284 -5.10 18.80 -0.57
C GLY A 284 -3.95 18.64 -1.57
N LYS A 285 -3.12 17.59 -1.40
CA LYS A 285 -1.92 17.29 -2.18
C LYS A 285 -0.83 18.36 -2.10
N LYS A 286 -0.84 19.16 -1.03
CA LYS A 286 0.20 20.11 -0.70
C LYS A 286 1.23 19.43 0.19
N TYR A 287 2.30 18.91 -0.38
CA TYR A 287 3.25 18.04 0.32
C TYR A 287 3.83 18.66 1.61
N ASN A 288 4.05 19.97 1.66
CA ASN A 288 4.54 20.66 2.86
C ASN A 288 3.55 20.61 4.05
N GLU A 289 2.24 20.47 3.79
CA GLU A 289 1.22 20.37 4.82
C GLU A 289 1.34 19.07 5.64
N GLN A 290 1.99 18.06 5.10
CA GLN A 290 2.18 16.78 5.80
C GLN A 290 2.84 16.97 7.16
N ILE A 291 3.81 17.88 7.29
CA ILE A 291 4.51 18.19 8.54
C ILE A 291 3.53 18.73 9.59
N ARG A 292 2.72 19.72 9.20
CA ARG A 292 1.71 20.31 10.08
C ARG A 292 0.68 19.28 10.52
N ILE A 293 0.24 18.40 9.62
CA ILE A 293 -0.73 17.34 9.92
C ILE A 293 -0.16 16.36 10.95
N VAL A 294 1.09 15.93 10.77
CA VAL A 294 1.80 15.08 11.75
C VAL A 294 1.83 15.76 13.12
N GLN A 295 2.22 17.03 13.20
CA GLN A 295 2.28 17.80 14.45
C GLN A 295 0.92 17.89 15.14
N GLU A 296 -0.15 18.18 14.40
CA GLU A 296 -1.51 18.26 14.92
C GLU A 296 -1.97 16.93 15.51
N VAL A 297 -1.80 15.83 14.76
CA VAL A 297 -2.21 14.50 15.22
C VAL A 297 -1.40 14.05 16.43
N LEU A 298 -0.09 14.31 16.46
CA LEU A 298 0.74 14.01 17.63
C LEU A 298 0.33 14.84 18.87
N THR A 299 -0.04 16.10 18.67
CA THR A 299 -0.59 16.95 19.74
C THR A 299 -1.90 16.38 20.27
N ASN A 300 -2.82 15.99 19.38
CA ASN A 300 -4.09 15.36 19.76
C ASN A 300 -3.88 14.06 20.56
N ARG A 301 -2.87 13.26 20.21
CA ARG A 301 -2.48 12.07 20.96
C ARG A 301 -1.95 12.36 22.36
N GLN A 302 -1.29 13.51 22.58
CA GLN A 302 -0.84 13.95 23.91
C GLN A 302 -2.00 14.38 24.80
N TRP A 303 -3.05 14.95 24.21
CA TRP A 303 -4.21 15.48 24.93
C TRP A 303 -5.28 14.43 25.24
N ASN A 304 -5.32 13.32 24.49
CA ASN A 304 -6.38 12.33 24.61
C ASN A 304 -5.83 10.90 24.50
N GLU A 305 -5.96 10.15 25.60
CA GLU A 305 -5.46 8.76 25.68
C GLU A 305 -6.17 7.80 24.70
N GLU A 306 -7.45 8.03 24.34
CA GLU A 306 -8.12 7.21 23.34
C GLU A 306 -7.52 7.45 21.96
N ILE A 307 -7.28 8.72 21.59
CA ILE A 307 -6.61 9.04 20.32
C ILE A 307 -5.21 8.40 20.32
N LYS A 308 -4.49 8.45 21.43
CA LYS A 308 -3.17 7.82 21.56
C LYS A 308 -3.24 6.31 21.38
N GLN A 309 -4.25 5.66 21.93
CA GLN A 309 -4.43 4.22 21.85
C GLN A 309 -4.80 3.73 20.45
N TYR A 310 -5.65 4.49 19.74
CA TYR A 310 -6.17 4.06 18.43
C TYR A 310 -5.34 4.58 17.27
N VAL A 311 -4.85 5.82 17.31
CA VAL A 311 -4.05 6.41 16.23
C VAL A 311 -2.58 6.07 16.43
N ARG A 312 -2.12 5.04 15.78
CA ARG A 312 -0.78 4.47 16.00
C ARG A 312 0.10 4.43 14.76
N GLY A 313 -0.30 5.10 13.68
CA GLY A 313 0.52 5.13 12.46
C GLY A 313 0.26 6.34 11.58
N PHE A 314 1.30 6.69 10.82
CA PHE A 314 1.21 7.63 9.69
C PHE A 314 1.55 6.95 8.38
N MET A 315 0.91 7.43 7.30
CA MET A 315 1.33 7.18 5.95
C MET A 315 1.76 8.51 5.33
N ILE A 316 3.04 8.59 4.92
CA ILE A 316 3.68 9.83 4.46
C ILE A 316 4.20 9.63 3.03
N GLU A 317 3.93 10.56 2.15
CA GLU A 317 4.54 10.59 0.82
C GLU A 317 5.80 11.45 0.83
N SER A 318 6.94 10.78 0.73
CA SER A 318 8.28 11.36 0.80
C SER A 318 9.22 10.71 -0.21
N TYR A 319 10.14 11.50 -0.76
CA TYR A 319 11.17 11.01 -1.66
C TYR A 319 12.50 11.77 -1.41
N LEU A 320 13.45 11.72 -2.36
CA LEU A 320 14.72 12.42 -2.20
C LEU A 320 14.58 13.94 -2.36
N GLU A 321 13.76 14.37 -3.34
CA GLU A 321 13.54 15.77 -3.68
C GLU A 321 12.10 16.21 -3.42
N ASP A 322 11.93 17.48 -3.06
CA ASP A 322 10.61 18.08 -2.84
C ASP A 322 9.76 18.15 -4.11
N GLY A 323 8.45 17.95 -3.92
CA GLY A 323 7.47 18.24 -4.95
C GLY A 323 7.32 17.14 -5.99
N ARG A 324 7.08 17.51 -7.23
CA ARG A 324 6.89 16.62 -8.36
C ARG A 324 7.48 17.18 -9.65
N GLN A 325 7.71 16.30 -10.60
CA GLN A 325 8.10 16.60 -11.97
C GLN A 325 7.16 15.92 -12.97
N GLU A 326 7.21 16.32 -14.23
CA GLU A 326 6.57 15.57 -15.30
C GLU A 326 7.45 14.36 -15.72
N PRO A 327 6.85 13.25 -16.15
CA PRO A 327 7.60 12.12 -16.68
C PRO A 327 8.55 12.55 -17.78
N GLY A 328 9.86 12.23 -17.65
CA GLY A 328 10.88 12.58 -18.62
C GLY A 328 11.73 13.82 -18.29
N GLU A 329 11.41 14.59 -17.25
CA GLU A 329 12.27 15.72 -16.82
C GLU A 329 13.59 15.28 -16.21
N GLY A 330 13.66 14.06 -15.65
CA GLY A 330 14.91 13.41 -15.27
C GLY A 330 15.54 13.86 -13.95
N ILE A 331 14.80 14.54 -13.08
CA ILE A 331 15.29 14.91 -11.75
C ILE A 331 15.30 13.65 -10.86
N PHE A 332 16.49 13.22 -10.48
CA PHE A 332 16.67 11.99 -9.70
C PHE A 332 15.98 12.09 -8.34
N GLY A 333 15.07 11.14 -8.04
CA GLY A 333 14.39 11.07 -6.76
C GLY A 333 13.31 12.14 -6.53
N GLN A 334 12.82 12.80 -7.58
CA GLN A 334 11.63 13.64 -7.52
C GLN A 334 10.42 12.89 -8.08
N SER A 335 9.29 12.97 -7.40
CA SER A 335 8.07 12.22 -7.77
C SER A 335 7.53 12.60 -9.15
N ILE A 336 7.15 11.61 -9.96
CA ILE A 336 6.44 11.80 -11.25
C ILE A 336 4.92 11.65 -11.12
N THR A 337 4.41 11.56 -9.90
CA THR A 337 2.97 11.47 -9.59
C THR A 337 2.55 12.54 -8.60
N ASP A 338 2.00 12.22 -7.42
CA ASP A 338 1.66 13.26 -6.45
C ASP A 338 2.92 13.85 -5.78
N PRO A 339 2.93 15.16 -5.44
CA PRO A 339 4.09 15.79 -4.83
C PRO A 339 4.48 15.16 -3.48
N CYS A 340 5.76 14.95 -3.26
CA CYS A 340 6.33 14.35 -2.05
C CYS A 340 7.15 15.35 -1.23
N LEU A 341 7.29 15.09 0.07
CA LEU A 341 8.34 15.72 0.88
C LEU A 341 9.71 15.28 0.40
N GLY A 342 10.67 16.19 0.32
CA GLY A 342 12.08 15.86 0.12
C GLY A 342 12.72 15.30 1.38
N TRP A 343 13.94 14.77 1.24
CA TRP A 343 14.65 14.10 2.33
C TRP A 343 14.91 15.02 3.53
N GLU A 344 15.39 16.23 3.33
CA GLU A 344 15.70 17.18 4.41
C GLU A 344 14.53 17.46 5.36
N LYS A 345 13.30 17.44 4.81
CA LYS A 345 12.08 17.63 5.62
C LYS A 345 11.56 16.33 6.24
N THR A 346 11.98 15.22 5.68
CA THR A 346 11.59 13.87 6.15
C THR A 346 12.37 13.50 7.41
N GLU A 347 13.67 13.75 7.41
CA GLU A 347 14.57 13.53 8.52
C GLU A 347 14.27 14.44 9.70
#